data_08744fa750f81e23f48c2bfeffc84681
#
_entry.id   08744fa750f81e23f48c2bfeffc84681
#
_cell.length_a   1.000
_cell.length_b   1.000
_cell.length_c   1.000
_cell.angle_alpha   90.00
_cell.angle_beta   90.00
_cell.angle_gamma   90.00
#
_symmetry.space_group_name_H-M   'P 1'
#
loop_
_entity.id
_entity.type
_entity.pdbx_description
1 polymer ?
#
loop_
_entity_poly.entity_id
_entity_poly.type
_entity_poly.pdbx_seq_one_letter_code
_entity_poly.pdbx_strand_id
1 'polypeptide(L)'
;MADVGLAPAAGQIVGTLSGGQRSRASLACALVGEPELIVLDEPTVGQDPVLRAELWARFHALAAAGTTLLVSSHVMDEAARCDRLLLIRAGRLIADDTPAAIRAAAGVDDLDEAFLRLIRAGEAGTGTTTAEEA
;
A
#
# COMPACT_ATOMS: atom_id res chain seq x y z
N MET A 1 13.18 -2.67 18.21
CA MET A 1 12.02 -2.90 19.11
C MET A 1 11.37 -1.59 19.56
N ALA A 2 12.13 -0.59 20.00
CA ALA A 2 11.58 0.73 20.35
C ALA A 2 10.91 1.41 19.16
N ASP A 3 11.50 1.32 17.98
CA ASP A 3 11.04 1.99 16.75
C ASP A 3 9.67 1.52 16.23
N VAL A 4 9.20 0.35 16.65
CA VAL A 4 7.88 -0.18 16.28
C VAL A 4 6.86 -0.17 17.45
N GLY A 5 7.19 0.49 18.57
CA GLY A 5 6.30 0.59 19.73
C GLY A 5 6.01 -0.73 20.42
N LEU A 6 6.93 -1.70 20.38
CA LEU A 6 6.80 -3.03 21.00
C LEU A 6 7.65 -3.23 22.24
N ALA A 7 8.30 -2.18 22.77
CA ALA A 7 9.12 -2.28 23.97
C ALA A 7 8.39 -2.94 25.16
N PRO A 8 7.12 -2.63 25.46
CA PRO A 8 6.39 -3.26 26.55
C PRO A 8 6.12 -4.77 26.35
N ALA A 9 6.15 -5.23 25.11
CA ALA A 9 5.87 -6.63 24.71
C ALA A 9 7.13 -7.43 24.38
N ALA A 10 8.32 -6.87 24.57
CA ALA A 10 9.58 -7.48 24.12
C ALA A 10 9.87 -8.87 24.72
N GLY A 11 9.33 -9.19 25.89
CA GLY A 11 9.46 -10.50 26.54
C GLY A 11 8.31 -11.47 26.28
N GLN A 12 7.31 -11.08 25.48
CA GLN A 12 6.13 -11.92 25.23
C GLN A 12 6.39 -12.92 24.08
N ILE A 13 5.74 -14.07 24.16
CA ILE A 13 5.74 -15.06 23.10
C ILE A 13 4.87 -14.55 21.94
N VAL A 14 5.34 -14.64 20.70
CA VAL A 14 4.64 -14.13 19.51
C VAL A 14 3.20 -14.64 19.39
N GLY A 15 2.93 -15.87 19.80
CA GLY A 15 1.58 -16.45 19.80
C GLY A 15 0.58 -15.75 20.73
N THR A 16 1.05 -15.03 21.74
CA THR A 16 0.21 -14.29 22.71
C THR A 16 0.00 -12.82 22.32
N LEU A 17 0.67 -12.35 21.28
CA LEU A 17 0.54 -10.98 20.78
C LEU A 17 -0.82 -10.77 20.09
N SER A 18 -1.37 -9.56 20.22
CA SER A 18 -2.51 -9.14 19.39
C SER A 18 -2.14 -9.09 17.91
N GLY A 19 -3.13 -9.04 17.01
CA GLY A 19 -2.90 -8.93 15.57
C GLY A 19 -2.00 -7.74 15.22
N GLY A 20 -2.31 -6.55 15.73
CA GLY A 20 -1.50 -5.34 15.52
C GLY A 20 -0.09 -5.44 16.14
N GLN A 21 0.07 -6.13 17.27
CA GLN A 21 1.40 -6.39 17.84
C GLN A 21 2.21 -7.35 16.96
N ARG A 22 1.59 -8.38 16.38
CA ARG A 22 2.25 -9.30 15.45
C ARG A 22 2.71 -8.60 14.18
N SER A 23 1.86 -7.74 13.58
CA SER A 23 2.24 -6.94 12.40
C SER A 23 3.45 -6.06 12.70
N ARG A 24 3.46 -5.40 13.86
CA ARG A 24 4.62 -4.58 14.28
C ARG A 24 5.87 -5.42 14.57
N ALA A 25 5.71 -6.63 15.09
CA ALA A 25 6.83 -7.55 15.28
C ALA A 25 7.42 -7.98 13.92
N SER A 26 6.57 -8.30 12.94
CA SER A 26 7.01 -8.61 11.57
C SER A 26 7.75 -7.43 10.94
N LEU A 27 7.23 -6.21 11.09
CA LEU A 27 7.91 -5.00 10.62
C LEU A 27 9.28 -4.83 11.31
N ALA A 28 9.36 -5.05 12.62
CA ALA A 28 10.63 -4.99 13.35
C ALA A 28 11.66 -5.99 12.79
N CYS A 29 11.21 -7.19 12.44
CA CYS A 29 12.08 -8.20 11.81
C CYS A 29 12.54 -7.74 10.42
N ALA A 30 11.66 -7.14 9.62
CA ALA A 30 12.01 -6.63 8.30
C ALA A 30 13.02 -5.46 8.34
N LEU A 31 13.05 -4.71 9.44
CA LEU A 31 13.97 -3.58 9.64
C LEU A 31 15.36 -4.00 10.14
N VAL A 32 15.55 -5.27 10.51
CA VAL A 32 16.87 -5.75 10.94
C VAL A 32 17.84 -5.70 9.77
N GLY A 33 18.98 -5.06 9.97
CA GLY A 33 20.03 -4.95 8.94
C GLY A 33 19.89 -3.74 8.00
N GLU A 34 19.01 -2.80 8.33
CA GLU A 34 18.84 -1.55 7.58
C GLU A 34 18.66 -1.77 6.06
N PRO A 35 17.62 -2.48 5.64
CA PRO A 35 17.43 -2.86 4.24
C PRO A 35 17.15 -1.64 3.34
N GLU A 36 17.62 -1.69 2.10
CA GLU A 36 17.31 -0.68 1.08
C GLU A 36 15.87 -0.80 0.56
N LEU A 37 15.29 -2.01 0.62
CA LEU A 37 13.92 -2.31 0.19
C LEU A 37 13.18 -3.13 1.23
N ILE A 38 11.97 -2.72 1.55
CA ILE A 38 11.02 -3.47 2.40
C ILE A 38 9.75 -3.73 1.61
N VAL A 39 9.30 -5.00 1.59
CA VAL A 39 8.02 -5.39 0.98
C VAL A 39 7.04 -5.72 2.11
N LEU A 40 5.89 -5.06 2.11
CA LEU A 40 4.85 -5.19 3.12
C LEU A 40 3.54 -5.59 2.45
N ASP A 41 2.99 -6.72 2.88
CA ASP A 41 1.71 -7.20 2.37
C ASP A 41 0.60 -6.91 3.39
N GLU A 42 -0.34 -6.03 3.00
CA GLU A 42 -1.50 -5.60 3.80
C GLU A 42 -1.14 -5.23 5.27
N PRO A 43 -0.11 -4.39 5.52
CA PRO A 43 0.48 -4.23 6.87
C PRO A 43 -0.46 -3.57 7.87
N THR A 44 -1.54 -2.94 7.43
CA THR A 44 -2.48 -2.17 8.25
C THR A 44 -3.80 -2.89 8.51
N VAL A 45 -4.01 -4.05 7.90
CA VAL A 45 -5.24 -4.83 8.08
C VAL A 45 -5.47 -5.19 9.55
N GLY A 46 -6.71 -4.95 10.01
CA GLY A 46 -7.13 -5.24 11.38
C GLY A 46 -6.55 -4.29 12.44
N GLN A 47 -5.95 -3.17 12.04
CA GLN A 47 -5.49 -2.14 12.95
C GLN A 47 -6.53 -1.03 13.14
N ASP A 48 -6.60 -0.50 14.36
CA ASP A 48 -7.41 0.68 14.62
C ASP A 48 -6.83 1.94 13.92
N PRO A 49 -7.63 3.00 13.73
CA PRO A 49 -7.21 4.19 13.00
C PRO A 49 -5.97 4.89 13.58
N VAL A 50 -5.78 4.86 14.91
CA VAL A 50 -4.65 5.51 15.57
C VAL A 50 -3.36 4.76 15.26
N LEU A 51 -3.37 3.43 15.45
CA LEU A 51 -2.23 2.57 15.14
C LEU A 51 -1.88 2.60 13.66
N ARG A 52 -2.88 2.68 12.78
CA ARG A 52 -2.68 2.84 11.33
C ARG A 52 -1.95 4.15 11.02
N ALA A 53 -2.39 5.26 11.60
CA ALA A 53 -1.74 6.56 11.39
C ALA A 53 -0.29 6.56 11.89
N GLU A 54 -0.02 5.97 13.05
CA GLU A 54 1.34 5.80 13.57
C GLU A 54 2.22 4.96 12.65
N LEU A 55 1.68 3.89 12.07
CA LEU A 55 2.42 3.03 11.16
C LEU A 55 2.77 3.76 9.85
N TRP A 56 1.83 4.50 9.28
CA TRP A 56 2.09 5.33 8.11
C TRP A 56 3.13 6.43 8.37
N ALA A 57 3.09 7.09 9.54
CA ALA A 57 4.11 8.04 9.93
C ALA A 57 5.52 7.40 9.95
N ARG A 58 5.63 6.14 10.37
CA ARG A 58 6.89 5.38 10.35
C ARG A 58 7.32 5.02 8.94
N PHE A 59 6.39 4.62 8.05
CA PHE A 59 6.71 4.35 6.65
C PHE A 59 7.30 5.59 5.98
N HIS A 60 6.70 6.76 6.17
CA HIS A 60 7.24 8.01 5.66
C HIS A 60 8.62 8.35 6.24
N ALA A 61 8.84 8.11 7.53
CA ALA A 61 10.15 8.33 8.14
C ALA A 61 11.23 7.42 7.56
N LEU A 62 10.91 6.14 7.30
CA LEU A 62 11.81 5.18 6.65
C LEU A 62 12.11 5.59 5.20
N ALA A 63 11.09 6.00 4.44
CA ALA A 63 11.25 6.48 3.08
C ALA A 63 12.14 7.74 3.03
N ALA A 64 11.91 8.70 3.95
CA ALA A 64 12.75 9.89 4.07
C ALA A 64 14.21 9.58 4.46
N ALA A 65 14.44 8.46 5.15
CA ALA A 65 15.78 7.97 5.47
C ALA A 65 16.45 7.20 4.32
N GLY A 66 15.76 7.00 3.19
CA GLY A 66 16.29 6.36 1.99
C GLY A 66 15.87 4.90 1.78
N THR A 67 15.05 4.32 2.65
CA THR A 67 14.51 2.98 2.45
C THR A 67 13.35 3.01 1.45
N THR A 68 13.39 2.17 0.44
CA THR A 68 12.23 1.97 -0.47
C THR A 68 11.21 1.05 0.20
N LEU A 69 9.93 1.45 0.22
CA LEU A 69 8.84 0.61 0.72
C LEU A 69 7.89 0.24 -0.42
N LEU A 70 7.68 -1.05 -0.63
CA LEU A 70 6.63 -1.56 -1.50
C LEU A 70 5.50 -2.10 -0.61
N VAL A 71 4.36 -1.43 -0.61
CA VAL A 71 3.23 -1.75 0.27
C VAL A 71 2.05 -2.19 -0.59
N SER A 72 1.52 -3.40 -0.36
CA SER A 72 0.22 -3.78 -0.91
C SER A 72 -0.89 -3.28 0.00
N SER A 73 -1.97 -2.78 -0.56
CA SER A 73 -3.21 -2.45 0.15
C SER A 73 -4.39 -2.46 -0.82
N HIS A 74 -5.58 -2.74 -0.30
CA HIS A 74 -6.84 -2.59 -1.02
C HIS A 74 -7.64 -1.36 -0.57
N VAL A 75 -7.05 -0.52 0.28
CA VAL A 75 -7.68 0.67 0.88
C VAL A 75 -7.18 1.93 0.16
N MET A 76 -8.07 2.63 -0.54
CA MET A 76 -7.68 3.82 -1.33
C MET A 76 -7.23 5.00 -0.47
N ASP A 77 -7.73 5.14 0.75
CA ASP A 77 -7.21 6.14 1.71
C ASP A 77 -5.72 5.94 2.01
N GLU A 78 -5.24 4.70 1.96
CA GLU A 78 -3.82 4.37 2.14
C GLU A 78 -3.03 4.64 0.86
N ALA A 79 -3.60 4.31 -0.29
CA ALA A 79 -3.03 4.64 -1.59
C ALA A 79 -2.75 6.14 -1.73
N ALA A 80 -3.66 6.99 -1.24
CA ALA A 80 -3.47 8.45 -1.25
C ALA A 80 -2.26 8.94 -0.41
N ARG A 81 -1.71 8.10 0.47
CA ARG A 81 -0.54 8.42 1.31
C ARG A 81 0.80 8.04 0.66
N CYS A 82 0.77 7.30 -0.43
CA CYS A 82 1.97 6.84 -1.13
C CYS A 82 2.53 7.92 -2.06
N ASP A 83 3.85 7.90 -2.27
CA ASP A 83 4.50 8.79 -3.24
C ASP A 83 4.21 8.34 -4.69
N ARG A 84 4.02 7.04 -4.90
CA ARG A 84 3.74 6.42 -6.19
C ARG A 84 2.77 5.26 -6.03
N LEU A 85 1.88 5.09 -6.98
CA LEU A 85 0.88 4.03 -7.03
C LEU A 85 1.08 3.13 -8.25
N LEU A 86 0.97 1.83 -8.00
CA LEU A 86 0.84 0.81 -9.02
C LEU A 86 -0.57 0.22 -8.89
N LEU A 87 -1.51 0.68 -9.71
CA LEU A 87 -2.88 0.17 -9.70
C LEU A 87 -2.99 -1.09 -10.56
N ILE A 88 -3.33 -2.19 -9.92
CA ILE A 88 -3.40 -3.52 -10.56
C ILE A 88 -4.83 -4.05 -10.51
N ARG A 89 -5.34 -4.56 -11.64
CA ARG A 89 -6.61 -5.27 -11.72
C ARG A 89 -6.53 -6.43 -12.71
N ALA A 90 -7.08 -7.58 -12.33
CA ALA A 90 -7.09 -8.79 -13.16
C ALA A 90 -5.72 -9.13 -13.76
N GLY A 91 -4.65 -9.00 -12.95
CA GLY A 91 -3.26 -9.27 -13.36
C GLY A 91 -2.64 -8.23 -14.31
N ARG A 92 -3.31 -7.09 -14.55
CA ARG A 92 -2.82 -6.03 -15.43
C ARG A 92 -2.54 -4.76 -14.63
N LEU A 93 -1.43 -4.10 -14.95
CA LEU A 93 -1.12 -2.75 -14.44
C LEU A 93 -2.01 -1.75 -15.18
N ILE A 94 -2.87 -1.03 -14.44
CA ILE A 94 -3.80 -0.05 -14.98
C ILE A 94 -3.21 1.35 -14.96
N ALA A 95 -2.48 1.67 -13.90
CA ALA A 95 -1.80 2.95 -13.75
C ALA A 95 -0.53 2.78 -12.93
N ASP A 96 0.46 3.62 -13.24
CA ASP A 96 1.75 3.71 -12.55
C ASP A 96 2.17 5.19 -12.50
N ASP A 97 1.76 5.90 -11.45
CA ASP A 97 2.06 7.34 -11.28
C ASP A 97 1.81 7.77 -9.82
N THR A 98 2.01 9.07 -9.54
CA THR A 98 1.64 9.67 -8.27
C THR A 98 0.11 9.71 -8.08
N PRO A 99 -0.41 9.69 -6.84
CA PRO A 99 -1.85 9.82 -6.60
C PRO A 99 -2.46 11.08 -7.25
N ALA A 100 -1.71 12.18 -7.28
CA ALA A 100 -2.15 13.43 -7.89
C ALA A 100 -2.27 13.31 -9.41
N ALA A 101 -1.29 12.72 -10.09
CA ALA A 101 -1.30 12.51 -11.53
C ALA A 101 -2.42 11.55 -11.96
N ILE A 102 -2.66 10.50 -11.19
CA ILE A 102 -3.76 9.53 -11.45
C ILE A 102 -5.12 10.22 -11.36
N ARG A 103 -5.36 11.07 -10.34
CA ARG A 103 -6.59 11.86 -10.22
C ARG A 103 -6.75 12.84 -11.38
N ALA A 104 -5.69 13.54 -11.75
CA ALA A 104 -5.70 14.48 -12.86
C ALA A 104 -5.99 13.78 -14.19
N ALA A 105 -5.37 12.65 -14.47
CA ALA A 105 -5.61 11.85 -15.67
C ALA A 105 -7.06 11.34 -15.78
N ALA A 106 -7.67 10.98 -14.63
CA ALA A 106 -9.06 10.56 -14.55
C ALA A 106 -10.05 11.75 -14.56
N GLY A 107 -9.60 12.98 -14.35
CA GLY A 107 -10.43 14.18 -14.27
C GLY A 107 -11.34 14.21 -13.03
N VAL A 108 -10.85 13.74 -11.88
CA VAL A 108 -11.56 13.68 -10.59
C VAL A 108 -10.63 13.97 -9.44
N ASP A 109 -11.19 14.37 -8.30
CA ASP A 109 -10.42 14.64 -7.08
C ASP A 109 -10.32 13.41 -6.16
N ASP A 110 -11.26 12.48 -6.30
CA ASP A 110 -11.34 11.26 -5.50
C ASP A 110 -10.58 10.10 -6.16
N LEU A 111 -9.77 9.38 -5.39
CA LEU A 111 -8.92 8.31 -5.91
C LEU A 111 -9.70 7.03 -6.20
N ASP A 112 -10.76 6.72 -5.42
CA ASP A 112 -11.66 5.59 -5.68
C ASP A 112 -12.39 5.82 -7.02
N GLU A 113 -12.88 7.04 -7.23
CA GLU A 113 -13.53 7.40 -8.50
C GLU A 113 -12.54 7.37 -9.67
N ALA A 114 -11.31 7.85 -9.47
CA ALA A 114 -10.25 7.78 -10.47
C ALA A 114 -9.97 6.32 -10.88
N PHE A 115 -9.84 5.42 -9.91
CA PHE A 115 -9.62 4.00 -10.15
C PHE A 115 -10.78 3.39 -10.96
N LEU A 116 -12.03 3.67 -10.58
CA LEU A 116 -13.20 3.18 -11.31
C LEU A 116 -13.27 3.68 -12.76
N ARG A 117 -12.90 4.96 -13.01
CA ARG A 117 -12.86 5.51 -14.38
C ARG A 117 -11.78 4.85 -15.22
N LEU A 118 -10.59 4.63 -14.67
CA LEU A 118 -9.48 3.98 -15.37
C LEU A 118 -9.82 2.53 -15.74
N ILE A 119 -10.50 1.80 -14.85
CA ILE A 119 -10.99 0.44 -15.15
C ILE A 119 -11.95 0.47 -16.35
N ARG A 120 -12.97 1.32 -16.32
CA ARG A 120 -13.98 1.42 -17.38
C ARG A 120 -13.36 1.82 -18.72
N ALA A 121 -12.42 2.74 -18.72
CA ALA A 121 -11.68 3.14 -19.92
C ALA A 121 -10.84 1.99 -20.51
N GLY A 122 -10.18 1.20 -19.65
CA GLY A 122 -9.42 0.02 -20.07
C GLY A 122 -10.29 -1.11 -20.64
N GLU A 123 -11.49 -1.32 -20.09
CA GLU A 123 -12.44 -2.31 -20.58
C GLU A 123 -13.08 -1.89 -21.92
N ALA A 124 -13.34 -0.61 -22.12
CA ALA A 124 -13.85 -0.08 -23.40
C ALA A 124 -12.82 -0.20 -24.54
N GLY A 125 -11.53 -0.08 -24.24
CA GLY A 125 -10.45 -0.22 -25.23
C GLY A 125 -10.18 -1.66 -25.67
N THR A 126 -10.60 -2.66 -24.89
CA THR A 126 -10.40 -4.09 -25.21
C THR A 126 -11.55 -4.71 -26.01
N GLY A 127 -12.67 -4.01 -26.15
CA GLY A 127 -13.88 -4.49 -26.84
C GLY A 127 -13.89 -4.32 -28.38
N THR A 128 -12.84 -3.79 -29.01
CA THR A 128 -12.87 -3.43 -30.45
C THR A 128 -11.98 -4.33 -31.34
N THR A 129 -11.52 -5.48 -30.86
CA THR A 129 -10.69 -6.35 -31.70
C THR A 129 -11.21 -7.81 -31.72
N THR A 130 -12.45 -8.02 -32.16
CA THR A 130 -12.92 -9.34 -32.61
C THR A 130 -14.15 -9.19 -33.50
N ALA A 131 -13.99 -8.63 -34.68
CA ALA A 131 -14.90 -8.87 -35.83
C ALA A 131 -14.25 -8.37 -37.12
N GLU A 132 -13.31 -9.11 -37.69
CA GLU A 132 -13.13 -9.16 -39.14
C GLU A 132 -12.04 -10.18 -39.47
N GLU A 133 -12.46 -11.42 -39.60
CA GLU A 133 -11.91 -12.40 -40.56
C GLU A 133 -12.84 -13.64 -40.57
N ALA A 134 -13.76 -13.60 -41.50
CA ALA A 134 -14.44 -14.77 -42.03
C ALA A 134 -14.37 -14.71 -43.55
#